data_393aff2e3a63fcd782a9cda500929e61
#
_entry.id   393aff2e3a63fcd782a9cda500929e61
#
_cell.length_a   1.000
_cell.length_b   1.000
_cell.length_c   1.000
_cell.angle_alpha   90.00
_cell.angle_beta   90.00
_cell.angle_gamma   90.00
#
_symmetry.space_group_name_H-M   'P 1'
#
loop_
_entity.id
_entity.type
_entity.pdbx_description
1 polymer ?
#
loop_
_entity_poly.entity_id
_entity_poly.type
_entity_poly.pdbx_seq_one_letter_code
_entity_poly.pdbx_strand_id
1 'polypeptide(L)'
;MIAALAAFGFCVLQHHAQADWLHYRGPAMNGISPEKGWNAQFPADGPKQLWKVQLGTGTASVTVSGDRLYSMGNQSGNDVIQCLDAKTGGKVWRHQYPLDLDPNMFEGGPRATPTLDGGRVYTVSHQGDVWCLDAASGKKIWYKHYQKDFGGRRPQWGYAGSPTVDGNTVLFDVGGKGASTVALDKATGNVVWKSGDDEAGYARPVVATIGGKKTVVIFKASHLVGLDAGSGKELWRSEWKTSYDVNAATPLVLGDRILITSGYQHGAALIAISGGKAREVWRKKSLRAHFNSPVVVGDSVYGIDGDAGGGNLVCFDLATGTVQWTEKSAKGGSLISADGKLIVLTEKGELVIADAAPASFHAISRAPLMSGRCWVQPVLSGGRLFLKNNAGSLACFDLGAK
;
A
#
# COMPACT_ATOMS: atom_id res chain seq x y z
N MET A 1 -37.87 -26.93 51.42
CA MET A 1 -36.55 -26.97 50.69
C MET A 1 -36.71 -26.17 49.42
N ILE A 2 -36.17 -24.97 49.42
CA ILE A 2 -36.21 -24.07 48.28
C ILE A 2 -34.78 -24.09 47.64
N ALA A 3 -34.70 -24.62 46.44
CA ALA A 3 -33.44 -24.68 45.70
C ALA A 3 -33.21 -23.33 44.94
N ALA A 4 -32.15 -22.63 45.29
CA ALA A 4 -31.71 -21.44 44.60
C ALA A 4 -30.87 -21.81 43.35
N LEU A 5 -31.36 -21.50 42.15
CA LEU A 5 -30.58 -21.60 40.93
C LEU A 5 -29.66 -20.36 40.83
N ALA A 6 -28.37 -20.56 40.93
CA ALA A 6 -27.38 -19.56 40.61
C ALA A 6 -27.16 -19.51 39.08
N ALA A 7 -27.58 -18.42 38.45
CA ALA A 7 -27.29 -18.15 37.04
C ALA A 7 -25.84 -17.62 36.90
N PHE A 8 -24.94 -18.46 36.41
CA PHE A 8 -23.62 -18.03 35.99
C PHE A 8 -23.72 -17.31 34.63
N GLY A 9 -23.62 -15.98 34.66
CA GLY A 9 -23.47 -15.18 33.45
C GLY A 9 -22.09 -15.40 32.80
N PHE A 10 -22.03 -16.09 31.68
CA PHE A 10 -20.86 -16.17 30.84
C PHE A 10 -20.67 -14.79 30.17
N CYS A 11 -19.75 -14.00 30.70
CA CYS A 11 -19.27 -12.80 29.99
C CYS A 11 -18.41 -13.27 28.82
N VAL A 12 -19.01 -13.39 27.63
CA VAL A 12 -18.27 -13.62 26.38
C VAL A 12 -17.50 -12.36 26.10
N LEU A 13 -16.24 -12.32 26.49
CA LEU A 13 -15.26 -11.33 25.97
C LEU A 13 -15.18 -11.52 24.44
N GLN A 14 -15.91 -10.72 23.70
CA GLN A 14 -15.71 -10.62 22.26
C GLN A 14 -14.28 -10.12 22.04
N HIS A 15 -13.35 -11.04 21.84
CA HIS A 15 -12.08 -10.71 21.24
C HIS A 15 -12.39 -10.26 19.80
N HIS A 16 -12.42 -8.96 19.59
CA HIS A 16 -12.37 -8.43 18.23
C HIS A 16 -11.07 -8.96 17.64
N ALA A 17 -11.17 -9.86 16.67
CA ALA A 17 -10.01 -10.35 15.95
C ALA A 17 -9.29 -9.12 15.40
N GLN A 18 -8.09 -8.87 15.89
CA GLN A 18 -7.26 -7.77 15.45
C GLN A 18 -7.08 -7.93 13.94
N ALA A 19 -7.56 -6.97 13.16
CA ALA A 19 -7.43 -7.02 11.70
C ALA A 19 -5.98 -6.78 11.31
N ASP A 20 -5.28 -7.84 10.93
CA ASP A 20 -3.92 -7.78 10.43
C ASP A 20 -3.84 -6.89 9.17
N TRP A 21 -2.73 -6.16 9.03
CA TRP A 21 -2.41 -5.34 7.85
C TRP A 21 -1.15 -5.87 7.18
N LEU A 22 -1.24 -7.04 6.53
CA LEU A 22 -0.10 -7.84 6.09
C LEU A 22 0.61 -7.30 4.83
N HIS A 23 -0.05 -6.40 4.10
CA HIS A 23 0.42 -5.91 2.80
C HIS A 23 0.30 -4.39 2.70
N TYR A 24 1.07 -3.80 1.79
CA TYR A 24 0.77 -2.45 1.31
C TYR A 24 -0.68 -2.40 0.82
N ARG A 25 -1.45 -1.41 1.30
CA ARG A 25 -2.89 -1.25 1.05
C ARG A 25 -3.80 -2.25 1.78
N GLY A 26 -3.31 -2.91 2.84
CA GLY A 26 -4.13 -3.74 3.75
C GLY A 26 -4.43 -5.14 3.26
N PRO A 27 -5.30 -5.86 3.98
CA PRO A 27 -5.51 -7.29 3.76
C PRO A 27 -6.07 -7.63 2.37
N ALA A 28 -6.95 -6.81 1.82
CA ALA A 28 -7.49 -6.97 0.46
C ALA A 28 -6.72 -6.15 -0.60
N MET A 29 -5.60 -5.53 -0.23
CA MET A 29 -4.73 -4.72 -1.12
C MET A 29 -5.46 -3.55 -1.84
N ASN A 30 -6.57 -3.10 -1.30
CA ASN A 30 -7.44 -2.06 -1.88
C ASN A 30 -7.46 -0.75 -1.09
N GLY A 31 -6.72 -0.65 0.01
CA GLY A 31 -6.69 0.53 0.88
C GLY A 31 -7.85 0.60 1.86
N ILE A 32 -8.59 -0.49 2.07
CA ILE A 32 -9.73 -0.53 2.97
C ILE A 32 -9.39 -1.41 4.18
N SER A 33 -9.51 -0.85 5.38
CA SER A 33 -9.47 -1.62 6.62
C SER A 33 -10.83 -2.25 6.89
N PRO A 34 -10.88 -3.53 7.28
CA PRO A 34 -12.13 -4.17 7.68
C PRO A 34 -12.60 -3.77 9.07
N GLU A 35 -11.85 -2.96 9.80
CA GLU A 35 -12.19 -2.53 11.16
C GLU A 35 -13.44 -1.67 11.20
N LYS A 36 -14.27 -1.91 12.21
CA LYS A 36 -15.53 -1.20 12.48
C LYS A 36 -15.57 -0.70 13.91
N GLY A 37 -16.41 0.31 14.15
CA GLY A 37 -16.67 0.83 15.50
C GLY A 37 -15.47 1.53 16.14
N TRP A 38 -14.44 1.86 15.39
CA TRP A 38 -13.31 2.67 15.87
C TRP A 38 -13.72 4.13 16.09
N ASN A 39 -13.00 4.81 16.98
CA ASN A 39 -13.33 6.18 17.33
C ASN A 39 -12.88 7.17 16.25
N ALA A 40 -13.82 7.64 15.43
CA ALA A 40 -13.60 8.65 14.38
C ALA A 40 -13.61 10.09 14.91
N GLN A 41 -14.11 10.31 16.13
CA GLN A 41 -14.22 11.64 16.76
C GLN A 41 -13.16 11.79 17.83
N PHE A 42 -12.34 12.82 17.71
CA PHE A 42 -11.31 13.18 18.69
C PHE A 42 -11.21 14.69 18.83
N PRO A 43 -10.66 15.21 19.94
CA PRO A 43 -10.47 16.65 20.15
C PRO A 43 -9.46 17.26 19.17
N ALA A 44 -9.35 18.60 19.13
CA ALA A 44 -8.50 19.33 18.18
C ALA A 44 -6.99 19.03 18.31
N ASP A 45 -6.54 18.57 19.48
CA ASP A 45 -5.19 18.09 19.74
C ASP A 45 -4.95 16.65 19.28
N GLY A 46 -5.99 15.97 18.82
CA GLY A 46 -5.96 14.63 18.22
C GLY A 46 -6.26 13.49 19.18
N PRO A 47 -6.22 12.25 18.66
CA PRO A 47 -6.35 11.04 19.47
C PRO A 47 -5.08 10.85 20.33
N LYS A 48 -5.22 10.08 21.41
CA LYS A 48 -4.11 9.78 22.32
C LYS A 48 -2.94 9.13 21.57
N GLN A 49 -1.77 9.78 21.61
CA GLN A 49 -0.54 9.16 21.13
C GLN A 49 -0.06 8.10 22.13
N LEU A 50 0.07 6.86 21.67
CA LEU A 50 0.54 5.74 22.50
C LEU A 50 2.07 5.71 22.57
N TRP A 51 2.71 5.86 21.41
CA TRP A 51 4.17 5.90 21.29
C TRP A 51 4.62 6.57 19.98
N LYS A 52 5.90 6.92 19.92
CA LYS A 52 6.57 7.48 18.75
C LYS A 52 8.02 7.01 18.71
N VAL A 53 8.50 6.60 17.51
CA VAL A 53 9.85 6.09 17.28
C VAL A 53 10.42 6.60 15.96
N GLN A 54 11.73 6.44 15.76
CA GLN A 54 12.44 6.80 14.53
C GLN A 54 12.90 5.54 13.80
N LEU A 55 12.41 5.35 12.58
CA LEU A 55 12.70 4.19 11.73
C LEU A 55 13.83 4.44 10.71
N GLY A 56 14.18 5.70 10.47
CA GLY A 56 15.05 6.13 9.38
C GLY A 56 14.28 6.57 8.14
N THR A 57 14.97 7.27 7.26
CA THR A 57 14.43 7.92 6.06
C THR A 57 13.87 6.89 5.06
N GLY A 58 12.70 7.20 4.49
CA GLY A 58 12.06 6.37 3.46
C GLY A 58 10.54 6.41 3.52
N THR A 59 9.90 6.05 2.41
CA THR A 59 8.44 6.09 2.25
C THR A 59 7.76 4.72 2.36
N ALA A 60 8.50 3.66 2.68
CA ALA A 60 7.89 2.38 3.05
C ALA A 60 6.91 2.56 4.21
N SER A 61 5.68 2.08 4.05
CA SER A 61 4.67 2.07 5.11
C SER A 61 4.95 0.94 6.11
N VAL A 62 4.04 0.73 7.03
CA VAL A 62 4.11 -0.37 7.98
C VAL A 62 3.19 -1.51 7.57
N THR A 63 3.54 -2.72 8.00
CA THR A 63 2.65 -3.90 8.02
C THR A 63 2.54 -4.39 9.44
N VAL A 64 1.37 -4.90 9.80
CA VAL A 64 1.04 -5.33 11.16
C VAL A 64 0.48 -6.75 11.14
N SER A 65 1.00 -7.61 11.99
CA SER A 65 0.46 -8.95 12.23
C SER A 65 0.47 -9.23 13.74
N GLY A 66 -0.70 -9.37 14.32
CA GLY A 66 -0.85 -9.46 15.75
C GLY A 66 -0.17 -8.30 16.49
N ASP A 67 0.70 -8.61 17.44
CA ASP A 67 1.47 -7.62 18.21
C ASP A 67 2.81 -7.22 17.53
N ARG A 68 3.01 -7.53 16.25
CA ARG A 68 4.23 -7.21 15.51
C ARG A 68 3.97 -6.21 14.39
N LEU A 69 4.85 -5.23 14.30
CA LEU A 69 4.86 -4.20 13.25
C LEU A 69 6.19 -4.26 12.51
N TYR A 70 6.14 -4.20 11.17
CA TYR A 70 7.32 -4.27 10.31
C TYR A 70 7.37 -3.07 9.39
N SER A 71 8.57 -2.51 9.19
CA SER A 71 8.80 -1.42 8.24
C SER A 71 10.27 -1.37 7.83
N MET A 72 10.57 -0.45 6.91
CA MET A 72 11.93 -0.15 6.47
C MET A 72 12.22 1.36 6.56
N GLY A 73 13.52 1.67 6.73
CA GLY A 73 14.03 3.02 6.64
C GLY A 73 15.55 3.01 6.47
N ASN A 74 16.12 4.08 5.94
CA ASN A 74 17.57 4.22 5.83
C ASN A 74 18.11 4.95 7.05
N GLN A 75 19.17 4.40 7.65
CA GLN A 75 19.87 4.97 8.79
C GLN A 75 21.38 4.97 8.49
N SER A 76 21.96 6.15 8.37
CA SER A 76 23.42 6.32 8.20
C SER A 76 24.02 5.45 7.11
N GLY A 77 23.45 5.47 5.89
CA GLY A 77 23.96 4.71 4.74
C GLY A 77 23.66 3.20 4.81
N ASN A 78 22.66 2.80 5.59
CA ASN A 78 22.19 1.42 5.63
C ASN A 78 20.67 1.39 5.50
N ASP A 79 20.15 0.53 4.65
CA ASP A 79 18.75 0.16 4.73
C ASP A 79 18.54 -0.79 5.91
N VAL A 80 17.53 -0.50 6.70
CA VAL A 80 17.20 -1.23 7.93
C VAL A 80 15.77 -1.73 7.86
N ILE A 81 15.62 -3.04 7.84
CA ILE A 81 14.33 -3.73 7.99
C ILE A 81 14.14 -3.98 9.49
N GLN A 82 13.00 -3.57 10.05
CA GLN A 82 12.78 -3.60 11.49
C GLN A 82 11.45 -4.26 11.84
N CYS A 83 11.47 -5.03 12.92
CA CYS A 83 10.26 -5.49 13.62
C CYS A 83 10.17 -4.77 14.96
N LEU A 84 9.02 -4.21 15.23
CA LEU A 84 8.68 -3.55 16.49
C LEU A 84 7.51 -4.29 17.18
N ASP A 85 7.40 -4.13 18.47
CA ASP A 85 6.19 -4.41 19.21
C ASP A 85 5.14 -3.34 18.86
N ALA A 86 4.00 -3.74 18.34
CA ALA A 86 2.96 -2.81 17.85
C ALA A 86 2.26 -2.04 18.99
N LYS A 87 2.32 -2.54 20.24
CA LYS A 87 1.69 -1.90 21.41
C LYS A 87 2.57 -0.81 22.01
N THR A 88 3.88 -1.03 21.99
CA THR A 88 4.86 -0.18 22.71
C THR A 88 5.82 0.58 21.81
N GLY A 89 5.94 0.20 20.52
CA GLY A 89 6.98 0.72 19.62
C GLY A 89 8.37 0.15 19.92
N GLY A 90 8.49 -0.74 20.89
CA GLY A 90 9.76 -1.36 21.27
C GLY A 90 10.37 -2.21 20.15
N LYS A 91 11.69 -2.08 19.95
CA LYS A 91 12.40 -2.85 18.92
C LYS A 91 12.46 -4.34 19.31
N VAL A 92 12.01 -5.21 18.41
CA VAL A 92 12.10 -6.68 18.56
C VAL A 92 13.36 -7.21 17.88
N TRP A 93 13.53 -6.87 16.60
CA TRP A 93 14.75 -7.17 15.85
C TRP A 93 14.98 -6.15 14.73
N ARG A 94 16.20 -6.14 14.19
CA ARG A 94 16.57 -5.39 12.99
C ARG A 94 17.50 -6.24 12.11
N HIS A 95 17.32 -6.11 10.81
CA HIS A 95 18.22 -6.59 9.77
C HIS A 95 18.69 -5.37 8.97
N GLN A 96 19.99 -5.23 8.75
CA GLN A 96 20.53 -4.08 8.04
C GLN A 96 21.59 -4.49 7.03
N TYR A 97 21.72 -3.71 5.98
CA TYR A 97 22.75 -3.87 4.96
C TYR A 97 23.14 -2.51 4.39
N PRO A 98 24.40 -2.35 3.93
CA PRO A 98 24.88 -1.10 3.35
C PRO A 98 24.08 -0.73 2.11
N LEU A 99 23.48 0.45 2.11
CA LEU A 99 22.81 1.04 0.96
C LEU A 99 22.62 2.54 1.23
N ASP A 100 23.22 3.38 0.39
CA ASP A 100 23.12 4.82 0.52
C ASP A 100 21.74 5.32 0.08
N LEU A 101 21.35 6.50 0.59
CA LEU A 101 20.19 7.23 0.07
C LEU A 101 20.42 7.60 -1.38
N ASP A 102 19.39 7.53 -2.22
CA ASP A 102 19.45 8.04 -3.58
C ASP A 102 19.27 9.56 -3.57
N PRO A 103 20.29 10.36 -3.92
CA PRO A 103 20.22 11.82 -3.85
C PRO A 103 19.22 12.44 -4.84
N ASN A 104 18.79 11.68 -5.85
CA ASN A 104 17.83 12.16 -6.87
C ASN A 104 16.37 11.94 -6.48
N MET A 105 16.09 11.52 -5.24
CA MET A 105 14.80 10.99 -4.85
C MET A 105 14.20 11.65 -3.62
N PHE A 106 14.09 12.95 -3.61
CA PHE A 106 13.64 13.71 -2.43
C PHE A 106 14.45 13.31 -1.19
N GLU A 107 13.84 12.65 -0.20
CA GLU A 107 14.55 12.14 0.97
C GLU A 107 15.33 10.83 0.69
N GLY A 108 15.08 10.17 -0.44
CA GLY A 108 15.65 8.86 -0.76
C GLY A 108 15.09 7.73 0.12
N GLY A 109 15.87 6.66 0.30
CA GLY A 109 15.54 5.52 1.15
C GLY A 109 14.53 4.53 0.54
N PRO A 110 14.20 3.44 1.29
CA PRO A 110 13.32 2.39 0.82
C PRO A 110 11.88 2.89 0.68
N ARG A 111 11.20 2.41 -0.38
CA ARG A 111 9.83 2.81 -0.74
C ARG A 111 8.85 1.66 -0.68
N ALA A 112 9.28 0.47 -1.08
CA ALA A 112 8.45 -0.72 -1.02
C ALA A 112 8.13 -1.07 0.44
N THR A 113 6.85 -1.23 0.73
CA THR A 113 6.38 -1.68 2.04
C THR A 113 6.65 -3.17 2.19
N PRO A 114 7.17 -3.64 3.33
CA PRO A 114 7.31 -5.07 3.60
C PRO A 114 5.99 -5.83 3.39
N THR A 115 6.07 -7.06 2.93
CA THR A 115 4.92 -7.96 2.81
C THR A 115 5.11 -9.14 3.73
N LEU A 116 4.08 -9.49 4.50
CA LEU A 116 4.08 -10.60 5.45
C LEU A 116 3.27 -11.77 4.91
N ASP A 117 3.82 -12.98 5.00
CA ASP A 117 3.09 -14.21 4.73
C ASP A 117 3.78 -15.41 5.35
N GLY A 118 3.01 -16.29 6.00
CA GLY A 118 3.46 -17.59 6.52
C GLY A 118 4.71 -17.52 7.39
N GLY A 119 4.83 -16.51 8.26
CA GLY A 119 5.99 -16.32 9.13
C GLY A 119 7.23 -15.74 8.43
N ARG A 120 7.07 -15.17 7.23
CA ARG A 120 8.13 -14.54 6.45
C ARG A 120 7.85 -13.07 6.19
N VAL A 121 8.92 -12.28 6.05
CA VAL A 121 8.89 -10.88 5.62
C VAL A 121 9.63 -10.77 4.30
N TYR A 122 8.98 -10.22 3.29
CA TYR A 122 9.57 -9.95 1.97
C TYR A 122 9.71 -8.45 1.79
N THR A 123 10.89 -8.01 1.36
CA THR A 123 11.20 -6.58 1.15
C THR A 123 11.93 -6.36 -0.17
N VAL A 124 11.84 -5.14 -0.69
CA VAL A 124 12.59 -4.68 -1.87
C VAL A 124 13.22 -3.32 -1.54
N SER A 125 14.53 -3.16 -1.82
CA SER A 125 15.19 -1.86 -1.77
C SER A 125 14.95 -1.05 -3.03
N HIS A 126 15.26 0.24 -3.00
CA HIS A 126 15.21 1.09 -4.19
C HIS A 126 16.25 0.70 -5.28
N GLN A 127 17.26 -0.10 -4.93
CA GLN A 127 18.25 -0.64 -5.87
C GLN A 127 17.91 -2.08 -6.34
N GLY A 128 16.87 -2.71 -5.74
CA GLY A 128 16.41 -4.05 -6.13
C GLY A 128 17.00 -5.18 -5.29
N ASP A 129 17.50 -4.89 -4.08
CA ASP A 129 17.81 -5.93 -3.09
C ASP A 129 16.51 -6.53 -2.57
N VAL A 130 16.36 -7.83 -2.71
CA VAL A 130 15.19 -8.58 -2.25
C VAL A 130 15.58 -9.48 -1.10
N TRP A 131 14.99 -9.24 0.05
CA TRP A 131 15.21 -10.06 1.24
C TRP A 131 13.95 -10.83 1.60
N CYS A 132 14.10 -12.11 1.86
CA CYS A 132 13.15 -12.91 2.62
C CYS A 132 13.75 -13.20 3.98
N LEU A 133 13.08 -12.73 5.01
CA LEU A 133 13.52 -12.89 6.39
C LEU A 133 12.48 -13.70 7.18
N ASP A 134 12.94 -14.42 8.19
CA ASP A 134 12.06 -15.00 9.20
C ASP A 134 11.40 -13.87 10.02
N ALA A 135 10.08 -13.85 10.08
CA ALA A 135 9.34 -12.77 10.70
C ALA A 135 9.54 -12.66 12.22
N ALA A 136 9.83 -13.76 12.90
CA ALA A 136 10.02 -13.77 14.34
C ALA A 136 11.41 -13.26 14.75
N SER A 137 12.45 -13.58 13.95
CA SER A 137 13.85 -13.34 14.33
C SER A 137 14.62 -12.35 13.45
N GLY A 138 14.10 -12.00 12.25
CA GLY A 138 14.82 -11.18 11.26
C GLY A 138 15.99 -11.91 10.58
N LYS A 139 16.15 -13.21 10.78
CA LYS A 139 17.20 -14.00 10.12
C LYS A 139 16.92 -14.16 8.65
N LYS A 140 17.96 -14.04 7.82
CA LYS A 140 17.88 -14.27 6.38
C LYS A 140 17.48 -15.71 6.08
N ILE A 141 16.42 -15.87 5.25
CA ILE A 141 16.04 -17.15 4.65
C ILE A 141 16.66 -17.23 3.27
N TRP A 142 16.38 -16.23 2.40
CA TRP A 142 17.02 -16.10 1.09
C TRP A 142 17.18 -14.62 0.69
N TYR A 143 18.00 -14.40 -0.35
CA TYR A 143 18.28 -13.10 -0.94
C TYR A 143 18.34 -13.20 -2.45
N LYS A 144 17.85 -12.18 -3.15
CA LYS A 144 17.98 -11.96 -4.58
C LYS A 144 18.24 -10.49 -4.87
N HIS A 145 18.71 -10.21 -6.08
CA HIS A 145 18.91 -8.85 -6.55
C HIS A 145 18.39 -8.70 -7.97
N TYR A 146 17.53 -7.73 -8.22
CA TYR A 146 16.84 -7.56 -9.49
C TYR A 146 17.80 -7.50 -10.69
N GLN A 147 18.83 -6.68 -10.62
CA GLN A 147 19.80 -6.56 -11.71
C GLN A 147 20.67 -7.80 -11.84
N LYS A 148 21.26 -8.29 -10.75
CA LYS A 148 22.24 -9.38 -10.76
C LYS A 148 21.62 -10.74 -11.15
N ASP A 149 20.41 -11.02 -10.62
CA ASP A 149 19.78 -12.33 -10.81
C ASP A 149 18.84 -12.36 -12.02
N PHE A 150 18.30 -11.19 -12.44
CA PHE A 150 17.23 -11.15 -13.45
C PHE A 150 17.47 -10.12 -14.57
N GLY A 151 18.59 -9.41 -14.56
CA GLY A 151 18.89 -8.38 -15.57
C GLY A 151 17.97 -7.16 -15.47
N GLY A 152 17.39 -6.93 -14.28
CA GLY A 152 16.46 -5.82 -14.05
C GLY A 152 17.11 -4.45 -14.31
N ARG A 153 16.39 -3.58 -15.00
CA ARG A 153 16.79 -2.19 -15.21
C ARG A 153 16.10 -1.32 -14.18
N ARG A 154 16.92 -0.68 -13.34
CA ARG A 154 16.41 0.20 -12.29
C ARG A 154 15.69 1.39 -12.92
N PRO A 155 14.41 1.65 -12.57
CA PRO A 155 13.71 2.85 -13.00
C PRO A 155 14.39 4.12 -12.45
N GLN A 156 14.14 5.26 -13.08
CA GLN A 156 14.79 6.54 -12.76
C GLN A 156 14.72 6.86 -11.25
N TRP A 157 13.58 6.65 -10.62
CA TRP A 157 13.38 6.90 -9.18
C TRP A 157 13.51 5.64 -8.31
N GLY A 158 14.18 4.58 -8.81
CA GLY A 158 14.38 3.35 -8.07
C GLY A 158 13.13 2.46 -7.99
N TYR A 159 13.32 1.23 -7.52
CA TYR A 159 12.19 0.31 -7.32
C TYR A 159 11.33 0.73 -6.14
N ALA A 160 10.00 0.69 -6.31
CA ALA A 160 9.03 1.07 -5.30
C ALA A 160 7.90 0.05 -5.11
N GLY A 161 7.70 -0.86 -6.08
CA GLY A 161 6.67 -1.88 -6.03
C GLY A 161 6.88 -2.85 -4.86
N SER A 162 5.92 -2.91 -3.95
CA SER A 162 5.95 -3.87 -2.84
C SER A 162 5.75 -5.30 -3.35
N PRO A 163 6.38 -6.32 -2.73
CA PRO A 163 6.17 -7.72 -3.07
C PRO A 163 4.70 -8.12 -2.96
N THR A 164 4.25 -9.07 -3.79
CA THR A 164 2.90 -9.64 -3.69
C THR A 164 2.98 -11.14 -3.57
N VAL A 165 2.45 -11.69 -2.48
CA VAL A 165 2.37 -13.14 -2.29
C VAL A 165 1.07 -13.67 -2.89
N ASP A 166 1.16 -14.78 -3.60
CA ASP A 166 0.05 -15.55 -4.13
C ASP A 166 0.31 -17.05 -3.96
N GLY A 167 -0.43 -17.69 -3.08
CA GLY A 167 -0.23 -19.10 -2.75
C GLY A 167 1.20 -19.40 -2.30
N ASN A 168 1.94 -20.17 -3.08
CA ASN A 168 3.34 -20.53 -2.82
C ASN A 168 4.34 -19.63 -3.55
N THR A 169 3.90 -18.59 -4.24
CA THR A 169 4.77 -17.67 -4.98
C THR A 169 4.81 -16.29 -4.38
N VAL A 170 5.91 -15.59 -4.60
CA VAL A 170 6.03 -14.14 -4.38
C VAL A 170 6.41 -13.47 -5.69
N LEU A 171 5.69 -12.41 -6.04
CA LEU A 171 5.72 -11.71 -7.32
C LEU A 171 6.45 -10.39 -7.21
N PHE A 172 7.24 -10.06 -8.24
CA PHE A 172 8.04 -8.86 -8.32
C PHE A 172 7.98 -8.21 -9.70
N ASP A 173 7.94 -6.88 -9.74
CA ASP A 173 8.11 -6.07 -10.95
C ASP A 173 9.58 -5.68 -11.11
N VAL A 174 10.30 -6.37 -11.97
CA VAL A 174 11.77 -6.34 -12.07
C VAL A 174 12.27 -5.51 -13.26
N GLY A 175 11.55 -5.54 -14.40
CA GLY A 175 11.93 -4.78 -15.59
C GLY A 175 13.12 -5.34 -16.37
N GLY A 176 13.45 -6.62 -16.24
CA GLY A 176 14.51 -7.29 -17.00
C GLY A 176 14.00 -7.88 -18.32
N LYS A 177 14.86 -7.99 -19.32
CA LYS A 177 14.52 -8.67 -20.59
C LYS A 177 14.27 -10.16 -20.36
N GLY A 178 13.10 -10.68 -20.77
CA GLY A 178 12.62 -12.03 -20.47
C GLY A 178 12.31 -12.26 -18.99
N ALA A 179 12.40 -11.22 -18.18
CA ALA A 179 12.24 -11.25 -16.74
C ALA A 179 11.65 -9.92 -16.21
N SER A 180 10.78 -9.31 -17.00
CA SER A 180 10.11 -8.06 -16.62
C SER A 180 9.27 -8.25 -15.36
N THR A 181 8.58 -9.41 -15.26
CA THR A 181 7.91 -9.88 -14.04
C THR A 181 8.49 -11.22 -13.63
N VAL A 182 8.72 -11.39 -12.33
CA VAL A 182 9.31 -12.61 -11.78
C VAL A 182 8.44 -13.15 -10.67
N ALA A 183 8.13 -14.45 -10.72
CA ALA A 183 7.54 -15.21 -9.63
C ALA A 183 8.58 -16.14 -9.03
N LEU A 184 8.80 -16.03 -7.73
CA LEU A 184 9.69 -16.90 -6.97
C LEU A 184 8.89 -17.81 -6.05
N ASP A 185 9.37 -19.00 -5.81
CA ASP A 185 8.90 -19.81 -4.69
C ASP A 185 9.17 -19.06 -3.38
N LYS A 186 8.14 -18.82 -2.62
CA LYS A 186 8.21 -17.94 -1.43
C LYS A 186 9.08 -18.48 -0.31
N ALA A 187 9.31 -19.81 -0.28
CA ALA A 187 10.10 -20.46 0.77
C ALA A 187 11.60 -20.50 0.42
N THR A 188 11.94 -20.70 -0.85
CA THR A 188 13.31 -20.96 -1.30
C THR A 188 13.94 -19.82 -2.10
N GLY A 189 13.13 -18.93 -2.69
CA GLY A 189 13.59 -17.91 -3.62
C GLY A 189 13.93 -18.44 -5.00
N ASN A 190 13.61 -19.70 -5.31
CA ASN A 190 13.81 -20.28 -6.64
C ASN A 190 12.80 -19.72 -7.63
N VAL A 191 13.21 -19.54 -8.88
CA VAL A 191 12.34 -19.07 -9.95
C VAL A 191 11.26 -20.11 -10.25
N VAL A 192 9.99 -19.68 -10.18
CA VAL A 192 8.83 -20.45 -10.64
C VAL A 192 8.57 -20.12 -12.11
N TRP A 193 8.48 -18.83 -12.43
CA TRP A 193 8.41 -18.36 -13.81
C TRP A 193 8.95 -16.91 -13.93
N LYS A 194 9.32 -16.53 -15.14
CA LYS A 194 9.70 -15.19 -15.56
C LYS A 194 8.96 -14.83 -16.83
N SER A 195 8.63 -13.56 -17.04
CA SER A 195 7.83 -13.13 -18.18
C SER A 195 8.09 -11.69 -18.57
N GLY A 196 7.99 -11.41 -19.87
CA GLY A 196 7.92 -10.09 -20.48
C GLY A 196 9.25 -9.35 -20.58
N ASP A 197 9.20 -8.25 -21.33
CA ASP A 197 10.36 -7.39 -21.63
C ASP A 197 10.13 -5.93 -21.21
N ASP A 198 8.93 -5.60 -20.71
CA ASP A 198 8.58 -4.23 -20.29
C ASP A 198 9.50 -3.75 -19.17
N GLU A 199 9.79 -2.46 -19.15
CA GLU A 199 10.45 -1.82 -18.03
C GLU A 199 9.53 -1.79 -16.82
N ALA A 200 10.12 -1.85 -15.62
CA ALA A 200 9.35 -1.81 -14.39
C ALA A 200 8.63 -0.47 -14.23
N GLY A 201 7.39 -0.52 -13.71
CA GLY A 201 6.72 0.62 -13.13
C GLY A 201 7.16 0.85 -11.68
N TYR A 202 6.27 1.48 -10.91
CA TYR A 202 6.52 1.74 -9.49
C TYR A 202 5.41 1.14 -8.61
N ALA A 203 4.33 0.66 -9.23
CA ALA A 203 3.21 0.04 -8.54
C ALA A 203 3.51 -1.40 -8.13
N ARG A 204 2.83 -1.87 -7.09
CA ARG A 204 2.89 -3.29 -6.75
C ARG A 204 2.10 -4.13 -7.74
N PRO A 205 2.48 -5.40 -8.01
CA PRO A 205 1.62 -6.35 -8.70
C PRO A 205 0.34 -6.63 -7.89
N VAL A 206 -0.79 -6.82 -8.57
CA VAL A 206 -2.08 -7.19 -7.95
C VAL A 206 -2.53 -8.53 -8.50
N VAL A 207 -2.96 -9.45 -7.65
CA VAL A 207 -3.52 -10.75 -8.08
C VAL A 207 -5.02 -10.74 -7.89
N ALA A 208 -5.75 -11.06 -8.95
CA ALA A 208 -7.22 -11.13 -8.93
C ALA A 208 -7.74 -12.14 -9.96
N THR A 209 -8.99 -12.56 -9.81
CA THR A 209 -9.68 -13.34 -10.83
C THR A 209 -10.38 -12.39 -11.80
N ILE A 210 -10.01 -12.44 -13.08
CA ILE A 210 -10.55 -11.60 -14.16
C ILE A 210 -10.98 -12.53 -15.29
N GLY A 211 -12.26 -12.44 -15.70
CA GLY A 211 -12.82 -13.34 -16.73
C GLY A 211 -12.66 -14.82 -16.39
N GLY A 212 -12.75 -15.18 -15.11
CA GLY A 212 -12.58 -16.56 -14.60
C GLY A 212 -11.13 -17.04 -14.52
N LYS A 213 -10.14 -16.20 -14.88
CA LYS A 213 -8.71 -16.56 -14.83
C LYS A 213 -8.00 -15.82 -13.71
N LYS A 214 -7.19 -16.54 -12.94
CA LYS A 214 -6.31 -15.92 -11.93
C LYS A 214 -5.20 -15.16 -12.64
N THR A 215 -5.22 -13.85 -12.49
CA THR A 215 -4.43 -12.90 -13.26
C THR A 215 -3.54 -12.05 -12.35
N VAL A 216 -2.28 -11.91 -12.71
CA VAL A 216 -1.38 -10.88 -12.13
C VAL A 216 -1.51 -9.62 -12.97
N VAL A 217 -2.02 -8.55 -12.39
CA VAL A 217 -2.15 -7.23 -13.00
C VAL A 217 -0.95 -6.40 -12.60
N ILE A 218 -0.22 -5.87 -13.56
CA ILE A 218 1.00 -5.09 -13.32
C ILE A 218 0.94 -3.80 -14.12
N PHE A 219 1.23 -2.69 -13.44
CA PHE A 219 1.32 -1.38 -14.05
C PHE A 219 2.79 -1.06 -14.34
N LYS A 220 3.21 -1.40 -15.56
CA LYS A 220 4.56 -1.22 -16.09
C LYS A 220 4.86 0.25 -16.44
N ALA A 221 6.06 0.53 -16.87
CA ALA A 221 6.50 1.87 -17.30
C ALA A 221 5.55 2.48 -18.35
N SER A 222 5.11 1.68 -19.33
CA SER A 222 4.27 2.16 -20.44
C SER A 222 3.01 1.33 -20.73
N HIS A 223 2.72 0.31 -19.91
CA HIS A 223 1.58 -0.59 -20.12
C HIS A 223 0.93 -1.03 -18.81
N LEU A 224 -0.37 -1.24 -18.85
CA LEU A 224 -1.06 -2.12 -17.92
C LEU A 224 -1.06 -3.53 -18.52
N VAL A 225 -0.52 -4.53 -17.81
CA VAL A 225 -0.35 -5.90 -18.31
C VAL A 225 -1.06 -6.87 -17.39
N GLY A 226 -1.78 -7.84 -17.96
CA GLY A 226 -2.34 -8.98 -17.26
C GLY A 226 -1.62 -10.27 -17.64
N LEU A 227 -1.08 -10.98 -16.64
CA LEU A 227 -0.39 -12.25 -16.82
C LEU A 227 -1.17 -13.37 -16.14
N ASP A 228 -1.14 -14.57 -16.71
CA ASP A 228 -1.61 -15.77 -16.02
C ASP A 228 -0.77 -16.02 -14.77
N ALA A 229 -1.40 -16.13 -13.62
CA ALA A 229 -0.70 -16.20 -12.33
C ALA A 229 0.13 -17.48 -12.16
N GLY A 230 -0.25 -18.57 -12.84
CA GLY A 230 0.46 -19.86 -12.74
C GLY A 230 1.67 -19.98 -13.65
N SER A 231 1.64 -19.30 -14.81
CA SER A 231 2.67 -19.48 -15.86
C SER A 231 3.41 -18.20 -16.25
N GLY A 232 2.91 -17.04 -15.88
CA GLY A 232 3.44 -15.76 -16.33
C GLY A 232 3.09 -15.43 -17.79
N LYS A 233 2.32 -16.27 -18.50
CA LYS A 233 1.92 -15.99 -19.87
C LYS A 233 1.05 -14.74 -19.94
N GLU A 234 1.38 -13.83 -20.86
CA GLU A 234 0.56 -12.63 -21.09
C GLU A 234 -0.83 -13.02 -21.59
N LEU A 235 -1.85 -12.49 -20.92
CA LEU A 235 -3.26 -12.65 -21.25
C LEU A 235 -3.81 -11.46 -22.05
N TRP A 236 -3.38 -10.24 -21.66
CA TRP A 236 -3.81 -8.99 -22.29
C TRP A 236 -2.86 -7.87 -21.88
N ARG A 237 -2.86 -6.78 -22.65
CA ARG A 237 -2.20 -5.51 -22.32
C ARG A 237 -3.00 -4.31 -22.78
N SER A 238 -2.75 -3.17 -22.18
CA SER A 238 -3.27 -1.87 -22.55
C SER A 238 -2.16 -0.84 -22.46
N GLU A 239 -1.97 -0.04 -23.51
CA GLU A 239 -0.97 1.03 -23.53
C GLU A 239 -1.36 2.13 -22.54
N TRP A 240 -0.37 2.56 -21.74
CA TRP A 240 -0.51 3.67 -20.82
C TRP A 240 0.85 4.31 -20.58
N LYS A 241 1.22 5.21 -21.47
CA LYS A 241 2.50 5.89 -21.46
C LYS A 241 2.38 7.25 -20.77
N THR A 242 3.19 7.48 -19.75
CA THR A 242 3.25 8.75 -19.01
C THR A 242 4.58 9.45 -19.26
N SER A 243 4.66 10.74 -18.90
CA SER A 243 5.94 11.42 -18.82
C SER A 243 6.82 10.75 -17.76
N TYR A 244 8.07 10.51 -18.11
CA TYR A 244 9.06 9.84 -17.23
C TYR A 244 8.71 8.40 -16.82
N ASP A 245 7.79 7.74 -17.53
CA ASP A 245 7.37 6.36 -17.28
C ASP A 245 6.89 6.08 -15.83
N VAL A 246 6.29 7.10 -15.20
CA VAL A 246 5.84 7.03 -13.80
C VAL A 246 4.40 6.52 -13.73
N ASN A 247 4.29 5.24 -13.43
CA ASN A 247 3.04 4.53 -13.12
C ASN A 247 3.16 3.91 -11.72
N ALA A 248 2.78 4.68 -10.68
CA ALA A 248 3.07 4.33 -9.29
C ALA A 248 1.82 4.02 -8.46
N ALA A 249 0.67 4.59 -8.79
CA ALA A 249 -0.56 4.23 -8.12
C ALA A 249 -0.94 2.78 -8.43
N THR A 250 -1.18 1.98 -7.40
CA THR A 250 -1.57 0.57 -7.56
C THR A 250 -2.91 0.47 -8.28
N PRO A 251 -3.02 -0.33 -9.36
CA PRO A 251 -4.29 -0.59 -10.03
C PRO A 251 -5.36 -1.14 -9.07
N LEU A 252 -6.58 -0.65 -9.19
CA LEU A 252 -7.72 -1.17 -8.45
C LEU A 252 -8.51 -2.12 -9.33
N VAL A 253 -8.47 -3.41 -9.00
CA VAL A 253 -9.20 -4.45 -9.74
C VAL A 253 -10.59 -4.61 -9.13
N LEU A 254 -11.61 -4.42 -9.95
CA LEU A 254 -13.04 -4.36 -9.58
C LEU A 254 -13.82 -5.35 -10.45
N GLY A 255 -13.72 -6.64 -10.15
CA GLY A 255 -14.19 -7.70 -11.05
C GLY A 255 -13.41 -7.68 -12.37
N ASP A 256 -14.12 -7.57 -13.50
CA ASP A 256 -13.52 -7.49 -14.83
C ASP A 256 -13.14 -6.05 -15.25
N ARG A 257 -13.18 -5.09 -14.34
CA ARG A 257 -12.76 -3.71 -14.58
C ARG A 257 -11.56 -3.35 -13.73
N ILE A 258 -10.71 -2.48 -14.25
CA ILE A 258 -9.50 -2.03 -13.58
C ILE A 258 -9.45 -0.51 -13.66
N LEU A 259 -9.41 0.15 -12.52
CA LEU A 259 -9.16 1.58 -12.43
C LEU A 259 -7.66 1.82 -12.30
N ILE A 260 -7.11 2.64 -13.20
CA ILE A 260 -5.72 3.11 -13.16
C ILE A 260 -5.67 4.62 -13.17
N THR A 261 -4.59 5.17 -12.60
CA THR A 261 -4.36 6.62 -12.58
C THR A 261 -2.86 6.91 -12.54
N SER A 262 -2.47 8.02 -13.13
CA SER A 262 -1.09 8.52 -13.08
C SER A 262 -1.05 10.04 -13.00
N GLY A 263 -0.02 10.57 -12.37
CA GLY A 263 0.28 11.99 -12.29
C GLY A 263 0.69 12.60 -13.64
N TYR A 264 1.43 13.71 -13.61
CA TYR A 264 1.95 14.41 -14.78
C TYR A 264 0.86 14.76 -15.80
N GLN A 265 -0.30 15.24 -15.33
CA GLN A 265 -1.46 15.61 -16.15
C GLN A 265 -2.07 14.46 -16.97
N HIS A 266 -1.70 13.20 -16.68
CA HIS A 266 -2.17 12.05 -17.46
C HIS A 266 -3.63 11.72 -17.14
N GLY A 267 -3.98 11.56 -15.85
CA GLY A 267 -5.34 11.33 -15.40
C GLY A 267 -5.62 9.88 -14.99
N ALA A 268 -6.89 9.49 -15.10
CA ALA A 268 -7.37 8.14 -14.76
C ALA A 268 -8.15 7.52 -15.91
N ALA A 269 -8.19 6.18 -15.95
CA ALA A 269 -9.01 5.43 -16.86
C ALA A 269 -9.63 4.20 -16.18
N LEU A 270 -10.83 3.84 -16.58
CA LEU A 270 -11.45 2.57 -16.28
C LEU A 270 -11.28 1.64 -17.50
N ILE A 271 -10.60 0.53 -17.29
CA ILE A 271 -10.31 -0.48 -18.32
C ILE A 271 -11.19 -1.71 -18.06
N ALA A 272 -11.96 -2.15 -19.03
CA ALA A 272 -12.70 -3.40 -18.98
C ALA A 272 -11.93 -4.52 -19.69
N ILE A 273 -11.89 -5.70 -19.07
CA ILE A 273 -11.27 -6.91 -19.64
C ILE A 273 -12.38 -7.87 -20.07
N SER A 274 -12.41 -8.19 -21.34
CA SER A 274 -13.38 -9.14 -21.90
C SER A 274 -12.78 -9.92 -23.07
N GLY A 275 -12.99 -11.24 -23.10
CA GLY A 275 -12.47 -12.11 -24.16
C GLY A 275 -10.96 -12.05 -24.33
N GLY A 276 -10.19 -11.81 -23.25
CA GLY A 276 -8.73 -11.65 -23.29
C GLY A 276 -8.26 -10.34 -23.92
N LYS A 277 -9.11 -9.33 -23.99
CA LYS A 277 -8.79 -8.00 -24.51
C LYS A 277 -9.07 -6.93 -23.45
N ALA A 278 -8.17 -5.97 -23.34
CA ALA A 278 -8.36 -4.74 -22.56
C ALA A 278 -9.02 -3.68 -23.42
N ARG A 279 -10.07 -3.05 -22.92
CA ARG A 279 -10.78 -1.95 -23.59
C ARG A 279 -11.02 -0.80 -22.62
N GLU A 280 -10.64 0.39 -23.00
CA GLU A 280 -10.93 1.61 -22.24
C GLU A 280 -12.44 1.89 -22.25
N VAL A 281 -13.04 2.00 -21.05
CA VAL A 281 -14.43 2.40 -20.86
C VAL A 281 -14.54 3.91 -20.88
N TRP A 282 -13.65 4.56 -20.11
CA TRP A 282 -13.45 6.01 -20.11
C TRP A 282 -12.04 6.36 -19.70
N ARG A 283 -11.56 7.54 -20.14
CA ARG A 283 -10.34 8.22 -19.70
C ARG A 283 -10.66 9.67 -19.38
N LYS A 284 -10.27 10.13 -18.19
CA LYS A 284 -10.52 11.50 -17.73
C LYS A 284 -9.40 12.03 -16.84
N LYS A 285 -9.31 13.34 -16.75
CA LYS A 285 -8.41 14.03 -15.82
C LYS A 285 -9.06 14.27 -14.45
N SER A 286 -10.02 13.43 -14.06
CA SER A 286 -10.72 13.51 -12.77
C SER A 286 -9.83 13.21 -11.58
N LEU A 287 -8.81 12.39 -11.79
CA LEU A 287 -7.83 12.01 -10.78
C LEU A 287 -6.48 11.82 -11.45
N ARG A 288 -5.49 12.60 -11.03
CA ARG A 288 -4.09 12.52 -11.45
C ARG A 288 -3.23 12.07 -10.28
N ALA A 289 -3.58 10.92 -9.69
CA ALA A 289 -2.83 10.40 -8.53
C ALA A 289 -1.44 9.95 -8.97
N HIS A 290 -0.42 10.57 -8.41
CA HIS A 290 0.97 10.29 -8.76
C HIS A 290 1.44 8.96 -8.15
N PHE A 291 1.55 8.89 -6.81
CA PHE A 291 1.93 7.68 -6.08
C PHE A 291 0.88 7.26 -5.04
N ASN A 292 -0.11 8.11 -4.79
CA ASN A 292 -1.19 7.86 -3.83
C ASN A 292 -2.27 7.03 -4.49
N SER A 293 -2.38 5.77 -4.14
CA SER A 293 -3.46 4.94 -4.70
C SER A 293 -4.81 5.34 -4.13
N PRO A 294 -5.85 5.54 -4.96
CA PRO A 294 -7.20 5.86 -4.50
C PRO A 294 -7.86 4.68 -3.79
N VAL A 295 -9.00 4.92 -3.13
CA VAL A 295 -9.89 3.90 -2.58
C VAL A 295 -11.25 3.97 -3.25
N VAL A 296 -11.93 2.83 -3.34
CA VAL A 296 -13.31 2.73 -3.86
C VAL A 296 -14.22 2.33 -2.71
N VAL A 297 -15.23 3.14 -2.44
CA VAL A 297 -16.27 2.86 -1.44
C VAL A 297 -17.63 2.98 -2.13
N GLY A 298 -18.35 1.86 -2.23
CA GLY A 298 -19.54 1.79 -3.08
C GLY A 298 -19.20 2.06 -4.55
N ASP A 299 -19.94 2.97 -5.18
CA ASP A 299 -19.72 3.40 -6.56
C ASP A 299 -18.84 4.66 -6.69
N SER A 300 -18.21 5.08 -5.60
CA SER A 300 -17.41 6.30 -5.56
C SER A 300 -15.93 6.03 -5.33
N VAL A 301 -15.10 6.80 -6.00
CA VAL A 301 -13.64 6.77 -5.88
C VAL A 301 -13.17 8.01 -5.13
N TYR A 302 -12.31 7.80 -4.14
CA TYR A 302 -11.69 8.88 -3.35
C TYR A 302 -10.17 8.81 -3.53
N GLY A 303 -9.55 9.95 -3.84
CA GLY A 303 -8.11 10.01 -4.08
C GLY A 303 -7.56 11.42 -3.99
N ILE A 304 -6.25 11.53 -4.01
CA ILE A 304 -5.54 12.82 -4.07
C ILE A 304 -5.22 13.13 -5.54
N ASP A 305 -5.85 14.17 -6.08
CA ASP A 305 -5.62 14.64 -7.46
C ASP A 305 -4.49 15.64 -7.48
N GLY A 306 -3.31 15.22 -7.90
CA GLY A 306 -2.12 16.06 -8.04
C GLY A 306 -0.82 15.30 -8.07
N ASP A 307 0.23 16.00 -8.44
CA ASP A 307 1.59 15.49 -8.47
C ASP A 307 2.27 15.57 -7.08
N ALA A 308 3.53 15.14 -7.01
CA ALA A 308 4.34 15.25 -5.80
C ALA A 308 4.40 16.69 -5.28
N GLY A 309 4.14 16.89 -4.00
CA GLY A 309 4.14 18.21 -3.36
C GLY A 309 2.84 18.99 -3.51
N GLY A 310 1.73 18.33 -3.85
CA GLY A 310 0.44 19.00 -3.96
C GLY A 310 -0.72 18.05 -4.22
N GLY A 311 -1.85 18.66 -4.51
CA GLY A 311 -3.07 17.93 -4.86
C GLY A 311 -4.22 18.20 -3.89
N ASN A 312 -5.42 17.87 -4.33
CA ASN A 312 -6.64 18.02 -3.54
C ASN A 312 -7.29 16.64 -3.36
N LEU A 313 -8.01 16.46 -2.26
CA LEU A 313 -8.86 15.28 -2.12
C LEU A 313 -10.07 15.43 -3.06
N VAL A 314 -10.33 14.41 -3.86
CA VAL A 314 -11.46 14.39 -4.79
C VAL A 314 -12.31 13.14 -4.58
N CYS A 315 -13.61 13.29 -4.88
CA CYS A 315 -14.54 12.20 -5.07
C CYS A 315 -15.06 12.24 -6.50
N PHE A 316 -15.13 11.08 -7.15
CA PHE A 316 -15.75 10.95 -8.46
C PHE A 316 -16.50 9.62 -8.60
N ASP A 317 -17.49 9.60 -9.49
CA ASP A 317 -18.28 8.42 -9.82
C ASP A 317 -17.43 7.42 -10.61
N LEU A 318 -17.37 6.17 -10.15
CA LEU A 318 -16.55 5.11 -10.75
C LEU A 318 -16.98 4.76 -12.18
N ALA A 319 -18.29 4.71 -12.44
CA ALA A 319 -18.81 4.25 -13.72
C ALA A 319 -18.54 5.27 -14.83
N THR A 320 -18.60 6.56 -14.51
CA THR A 320 -18.51 7.65 -15.47
C THR A 320 -17.22 8.45 -15.40
N GLY A 321 -16.48 8.36 -14.29
CA GLY A 321 -15.32 9.21 -14.01
C GLY A 321 -15.68 10.69 -13.78
N THR A 322 -16.92 11.01 -13.47
CA THR A 322 -17.37 12.40 -13.25
C THR A 322 -17.09 12.83 -11.82
N VAL A 323 -16.35 13.93 -11.66
CA VAL A 323 -16.04 14.51 -10.35
C VAL A 323 -17.32 14.98 -9.68
N GLN A 324 -17.53 14.53 -8.45
CA GLN A 324 -18.67 14.90 -7.60
C GLN A 324 -18.31 16.07 -6.70
N TRP A 325 -17.14 16.04 -6.09
CA TRP A 325 -16.62 17.18 -5.33
C TRP A 325 -15.07 17.16 -5.27
N THR A 326 -14.52 18.33 -4.93
CA THR A 326 -13.08 18.55 -4.70
C THR A 326 -12.90 19.32 -3.40
N GLU A 327 -12.10 18.75 -2.47
CA GLU A 327 -11.77 19.36 -1.19
C GLU A 327 -10.34 19.91 -1.20
N LYS A 328 -10.20 21.21 -1.00
CA LYS A 328 -8.91 21.92 -1.10
C LYS A 328 -8.17 22.04 0.23
N SER A 329 -8.83 21.77 1.36
CA SER A 329 -8.19 21.86 2.68
C SER A 329 -7.42 20.58 3.05
N ALA A 330 -7.75 19.42 2.46
CA ALA A 330 -7.03 18.16 2.65
C ALA A 330 -6.02 17.95 1.50
N LYS A 331 -4.88 18.69 1.59
CA LYS A 331 -3.90 18.75 0.48
C LYS A 331 -2.83 17.68 0.58
N GLY A 332 -2.56 17.03 -0.56
CA GLY A 332 -1.48 16.06 -0.73
C GLY A 332 -1.63 14.85 0.19
N GLY A 333 -0.53 14.14 0.42
CA GLY A 333 -0.49 13.01 1.35
C GLY A 333 -1.08 11.71 0.79
N SER A 334 -1.75 10.95 1.63
CA SER A 334 -2.30 9.63 1.29
C SER A 334 -3.54 9.30 2.12
N LEU A 335 -4.30 8.27 1.69
CA LEU A 335 -5.54 7.89 2.38
C LEU A 335 -5.76 6.39 2.41
N ILE A 336 -6.58 5.97 3.35
CA ILE A 336 -7.25 4.68 3.43
C ILE A 336 -8.73 4.89 3.76
N SER A 337 -9.53 3.84 3.71
CA SER A 337 -10.91 3.86 4.18
C SER A 337 -11.14 2.80 5.25
N ALA A 338 -12.05 3.06 6.18
CA ALA A 338 -12.53 2.11 7.18
C ALA A 338 -13.94 2.50 7.61
N ASP A 339 -14.83 1.51 7.73
CA ASP A 339 -16.19 1.70 8.26
C ASP A 339 -16.95 2.89 7.63
N GLY A 340 -16.90 3.02 6.29
CA GLY A 340 -17.56 4.11 5.56
C GLY A 340 -16.94 5.49 5.74
N LYS A 341 -15.72 5.56 6.27
CA LYS A 341 -14.99 6.81 6.50
C LYS A 341 -13.65 6.81 5.77
N LEU A 342 -13.18 8.00 5.44
CA LEU A 342 -11.85 8.26 4.91
C LEU A 342 -10.90 8.62 6.06
N ILE A 343 -9.71 8.06 6.06
CA ILE A 343 -8.61 8.40 6.96
C ILE A 343 -7.52 9.00 6.08
N VAL A 344 -7.40 10.31 6.08
CA VAL A 344 -6.50 11.06 5.21
C VAL A 344 -5.36 11.63 6.05
N LEU A 345 -4.12 11.29 5.70
CA LEU A 345 -2.95 11.98 6.21
C LEU A 345 -2.49 12.98 5.14
N THR A 346 -2.63 14.26 5.40
CA THR A 346 -2.20 15.31 4.47
C THR A 346 -0.67 15.35 4.36
N GLU A 347 -0.14 15.93 3.29
CA GLU A 347 1.31 16.05 3.10
C GLU A 347 2.01 16.78 4.25
N LYS A 348 1.32 17.71 4.91
CA LYS A 348 1.87 18.48 6.04
C LYS A 348 1.67 17.80 7.40
N GLY A 349 1.06 16.60 7.42
CA GLY A 349 0.90 15.79 8.63
C GLY A 349 -0.37 16.04 9.43
N GLU A 350 -1.36 16.73 8.86
CA GLU A 350 -2.70 16.78 9.45
C GLU A 350 -3.43 15.46 9.19
N LEU A 351 -3.97 14.84 10.23
CA LEU A 351 -4.93 13.75 10.10
C LEU A 351 -6.32 14.34 9.89
N VAL A 352 -7.03 13.88 8.87
CA VAL A 352 -8.42 14.23 8.59
C VAL A 352 -9.25 12.95 8.55
N ILE A 353 -10.25 12.83 9.39
CA ILE A 353 -11.28 11.82 9.28
C ILE A 353 -12.51 12.47 8.64
N ALA A 354 -13.04 11.84 7.58
CA ALA A 354 -14.21 12.34 6.87
C ALA A 354 -15.16 11.21 6.51
N ASP A 355 -16.42 11.52 6.23
CA ASP A 355 -17.35 10.57 5.66
C ASP A 355 -16.95 10.20 4.22
N ALA A 356 -17.03 8.92 3.87
CA ALA A 356 -16.92 8.47 2.49
C ALA A 356 -18.29 8.67 1.77
N ALA A 357 -18.70 9.93 1.60
CA ALA A 357 -19.98 10.32 1.05
C ALA A 357 -19.83 11.01 -0.32
N PRO A 358 -20.56 10.58 -1.36
CA PRO A 358 -20.45 11.16 -2.69
C PRO A 358 -21.10 12.54 -2.84
N ALA A 359 -22.09 12.88 -2.01
CA ALA A 359 -22.84 14.12 -2.14
C ALA A 359 -22.02 15.37 -1.82
N SER A 360 -21.19 15.29 -0.77
CA SER A 360 -20.32 16.41 -0.34
C SER A 360 -19.24 15.91 0.61
N PHE A 361 -18.16 16.66 0.72
CA PHE A 361 -17.15 16.42 1.74
C PHE A 361 -17.65 16.87 3.11
N HIS A 362 -17.52 15.99 4.10
CA HIS A 362 -17.82 16.29 5.50
C HIS A 362 -16.70 15.74 6.39
N ALA A 363 -15.93 16.66 7.01
CA ALA A 363 -14.91 16.31 7.98
C ALA A 363 -15.55 16.03 9.36
N ILE A 364 -15.22 14.88 9.93
CA ILE A 364 -15.65 14.46 11.28
C ILE A 364 -14.67 15.01 12.31
N SER A 365 -13.36 14.88 12.06
CA SER A 365 -12.29 15.33 12.97
C SER A 365 -11.04 15.70 12.17
N ARG A 366 -10.25 16.63 12.73
CA ARG A 366 -8.95 17.06 12.20
C ARG A 366 -7.97 17.32 13.32
N ALA A 367 -6.70 16.94 13.14
CA ALA A 367 -5.63 17.29 14.07
C ALA A 367 -4.24 17.25 13.39
N PRO A 368 -3.32 18.18 13.72
CA PRO A 368 -1.95 18.18 13.25
C PRO A 368 -1.11 17.17 14.05
N LEU A 369 -0.97 15.93 13.56
CA LEU A 369 -0.34 14.83 14.31
C LEU A 369 1.11 14.57 13.94
N MET A 370 1.50 14.91 12.71
CA MET A 370 2.84 14.65 12.19
C MET A 370 3.46 15.97 11.70
N SER A 371 4.77 15.95 11.50
CA SER A 371 5.53 17.08 10.94
C SER A 371 6.38 16.62 9.76
N GLY A 372 6.83 17.55 8.93
CA GLY A 372 7.58 17.24 7.71
C GLY A 372 6.69 16.66 6.62
N ARG A 373 7.31 16.08 5.59
CA ARG A 373 6.59 15.51 4.45
C ARG A 373 5.97 14.15 4.81
N CYS A 374 4.67 14.01 4.59
CA CYS A 374 3.89 12.81 4.92
C CYS A 374 3.25 12.22 3.65
N TRP A 375 4.01 11.37 2.95
CA TRP A 375 3.52 10.64 1.76
C TRP A 375 3.15 9.19 2.05
N VAL A 376 3.52 8.72 3.26
CA VAL A 376 3.33 7.32 3.64
C VAL A 376 1.86 7.06 3.96
N GLN A 377 1.32 5.97 3.40
CA GLN A 377 -0.07 5.57 3.64
C GLN A 377 -0.31 5.26 5.12
N PRO A 378 -1.39 5.81 5.74
CA PRO A 378 -1.82 5.42 7.08
C PRO A 378 -2.15 3.93 7.17
N VAL A 379 -2.06 3.38 8.37
CA VAL A 379 -2.48 2.00 8.66
C VAL A 379 -3.36 1.98 9.90
N LEU A 380 -4.55 1.41 9.79
CA LEU A 380 -5.45 1.15 10.92
C LEU A 380 -5.51 -0.35 11.17
N SER A 381 -5.06 -0.77 12.35
CA SER A 381 -5.02 -2.18 12.74
C SER A 381 -5.16 -2.33 14.26
N GLY A 382 -6.15 -3.09 14.72
CA GLY A 382 -6.43 -3.34 16.13
C GLY A 382 -6.81 -2.08 16.90
N GLY A 383 -7.59 -1.19 16.32
CA GLY A 383 -7.96 0.10 16.90
C GLY A 383 -6.79 1.09 17.01
N ARG A 384 -5.63 0.78 16.44
CA ARG A 384 -4.45 1.64 16.42
C ARG A 384 -4.22 2.23 15.05
N LEU A 385 -4.01 3.52 15.00
CA LEU A 385 -3.62 4.25 13.79
C LEU A 385 -2.11 4.48 13.81
N PHE A 386 -1.44 3.98 12.79
CA PHE A 386 0.00 4.17 12.58
C PHE A 386 0.21 5.21 11.47
N LEU A 387 0.92 6.27 11.79
CA LEU A 387 1.27 7.36 10.87
C LEU A 387 2.79 7.49 10.79
N LYS A 388 3.32 7.61 9.57
CA LYS A 388 4.76 7.76 9.32
C LYS A 388 5.01 8.92 8.35
N ASN A 389 6.05 9.73 8.62
CA ASN A 389 6.55 10.72 7.69
C ASN A 389 7.75 10.19 6.88
N ASN A 390 8.16 10.90 5.85
CA ASN A 390 9.28 10.50 4.97
C ASN A 390 10.63 10.48 5.69
N ALA A 391 10.81 11.33 6.70
CA ALA A 391 12.03 11.35 7.53
C ALA A 391 12.11 10.15 8.50
N GLY A 392 11.07 9.30 8.53
CA GLY A 392 11.04 8.06 9.30
C GLY A 392 10.48 8.16 10.71
N SER A 393 9.90 9.29 11.11
CA SER A 393 9.16 9.37 12.36
C SER A 393 7.87 8.55 12.22
N LEU A 394 7.70 7.52 13.02
CA LEU A 394 6.51 6.67 13.11
C LEU A 394 5.84 6.90 14.46
N ALA A 395 4.56 7.22 14.45
CA ALA A 395 3.73 7.38 15.64
C ALA A 395 2.52 6.46 15.61
N CYS A 396 2.11 5.99 16.78
CA CYS A 396 0.92 5.17 17.00
C CYS A 396 -0.09 5.94 17.85
N PHE A 397 -1.33 5.96 17.39
CA PHE A 397 -2.43 6.64 18.05
C PHE A 397 -3.56 5.67 18.39
N ASP A 398 -4.24 5.91 19.49
CA ASP A 398 -5.38 5.12 19.94
C ASP A 398 -6.68 5.61 19.27
N LEU A 399 -7.25 4.78 18.44
CA LEU A 399 -8.59 4.93 17.86
C LEU A 399 -9.52 3.78 18.30
N GLY A 400 -9.23 3.15 19.44
CA GLY A 400 -10.04 2.05 19.97
C GLY A 400 -11.52 2.42 20.07
N ALA A 401 -12.40 1.42 20.16
CA ALA A 401 -13.82 1.61 20.32
C ALA A 401 -14.12 2.42 21.60
N LYS A 402 -15.14 3.31 21.53
CA LYS A 402 -15.69 4.01 22.68
C LYS A 402 -16.29 3.04 23.68
#